data_ecba966ef75e75df261e1b4c6289e6de
#
_entry.id   ecba966ef75e75df261e1b4c6289e6de
#
_cell.length_a   1.000
_cell.length_b   1.000
_cell.length_c   1.000
_cell.angle_alpha   90.00
_cell.angle_beta   90.00
_cell.angle_gamma   90.00
#
_symmetry.space_group_name_H-M   'P 1'
#
loop_
_entity.id
_entity.type
_entity.pdbx_description
1 polymer ?
#
loop_
_entity_poly.entity_id
_entity_poly.type
_entity_poly.pdbx_seq_one_letter_code
_entity_poly.pdbx_strand_id
1 'polypeptide(L)'
;MPIVKDTLRATVRVGYDGRVTKQFRGPKAEERFDNEVKVLRHLNARGCPFVPRLLDADAEQLKMVTTNCGSRVEHLDDARLRELFAELEIYGVRHEDVEMRNVTYRQQDGRFCLIDFEFATILPEGK
;
A
#
# COMPACT_ATOMS: atom_id res chain seq x y z
N MET A 1 5.37 7.93 -18.50
CA MET A 1 5.35 7.67 -17.04
C MET A 1 6.37 6.59 -16.71
N PRO A 2 7.25 6.86 -15.77
CA PRO A 2 8.23 5.83 -15.38
C PRO A 2 7.55 4.64 -14.73
N ILE A 3 8.05 3.47 -15.07
CA ILE A 3 7.62 2.23 -14.44
C ILE A 3 8.53 1.96 -13.25
N VAL A 4 7.94 1.90 -12.03
CA VAL A 4 8.69 1.63 -10.81
C VAL A 4 8.68 0.15 -10.46
N LYS A 5 7.67 -0.57 -10.95
CA LYS A 5 7.53 -1.99 -10.69
C LYS A 5 6.77 -2.63 -11.86
N ASP A 6 7.31 -3.72 -12.36
CA ASP A 6 6.67 -4.44 -13.44
C ASP A 6 6.86 -5.93 -13.21
N THR A 7 5.81 -6.58 -12.72
CA THR A 7 5.83 -8.01 -12.39
C THR A 7 4.69 -8.71 -13.08
N LEU A 8 4.61 -10.04 -12.90
CA LEU A 8 3.49 -10.81 -13.41
C LEU A 8 2.16 -10.41 -12.77
N ARG A 9 2.20 -9.79 -11.60
CA ARG A 9 0.99 -9.44 -10.83
C ARG A 9 0.54 -8.01 -11.03
N ALA A 10 1.46 -7.09 -11.30
CA ALA A 10 1.09 -5.69 -11.42
C ALA A 10 2.18 -4.86 -12.06
N THR A 11 1.76 -3.74 -12.65
CA THR A 11 2.65 -2.68 -13.10
C THR A 11 2.35 -1.44 -12.26
N VAL A 12 3.39 -0.82 -11.70
CA VAL A 12 3.26 0.38 -10.89
C VAL A 12 4.01 1.52 -11.58
N ARG A 13 3.32 2.64 -11.82
CA ARG A 13 3.89 3.82 -12.49
C ARG A 13 3.68 5.05 -11.65
N VAL A 14 4.66 5.96 -11.70
CA VAL A 14 4.54 7.27 -11.06
C VAL A 14 4.36 8.31 -12.15
N GLY A 15 3.27 9.06 -12.08
CA GLY A 15 2.97 10.10 -13.05
C GLY A 15 3.73 11.38 -12.79
N TYR A 16 3.70 12.30 -13.74
CA TYR A 16 4.35 13.60 -13.60
C TYR A 16 3.74 14.43 -12.48
N ASP A 17 2.49 14.15 -12.11
CA ASP A 17 1.81 14.82 -11.02
C ASP A 17 2.13 14.18 -9.65
N GLY A 18 3.01 13.19 -9.63
CA GLY A 18 3.41 12.49 -8.40
C GLY A 18 2.46 11.39 -7.97
N ARG A 19 1.37 11.16 -8.70
CA ARG A 19 0.44 10.10 -8.34
C ARG A 19 0.95 8.75 -8.80
N VAL A 20 0.57 7.72 -8.05
CA VAL A 20 0.98 6.35 -8.33
C VAL A 20 -0.21 5.59 -8.92
N THR A 21 0.00 4.98 -10.08
CA THR A 21 -1.02 4.16 -10.73
C THR A 21 -0.57 2.70 -10.66
N LYS A 22 -1.43 1.83 -10.15
CA LYS A 22 -1.17 0.40 -10.07
C LYS A 22 -2.18 -0.32 -10.96
N GLN A 23 -1.68 -1.05 -11.94
CA GLN A 23 -2.48 -1.87 -12.85
C GLN A 23 -2.31 -3.33 -12.44
N PHE A 24 -3.38 -3.93 -11.95
CA PHE A 24 -3.34 -5.34 -11.53
C PHE A 24 -3.50 -6.26 -12.74
N ARG A 25 -2.84 -7.40 -12.68
CA ARG A 25 -2.95 -8.42 -13.71
C ARG A 25 -2.51 -9.78 -13.16
N GLY A 26 -2.69 -10.83 -13.97
CA GLY A 26 -2.24 -12.16 -13.59
C GLY A 26 -3.17 -12.85 -12.61
N PRO A 27 -2.67 -13.86 -11.88
CA PRO A 27 -3.53 -14.70 -11.04
C PRO A 27 -4.27 -13.90 -9.98
N LYS A 28 -5.58 -14.11 -9.91
CA LYS A 28 -6.46 -13.50 -8.90
C LYS A 28 -6.40 -11.98 -8.87
N ALA A 29 -6.15 -11.36 -10.02
CA ALA A 29 -6.01 -9.91 -10.12
C ALA A 29 -7.24 -9.19 -9.58
N GLU A 30 -8.44 -9.68 -9.90
CA GLU A 30 -9.67 -9.06 -9.44
C GLU A 30 -9.79 -9.11 -7.91
N GLU A 31 -9.52 -10.26 -7.32
CA GLU A 31 -9.59 -10.43 -5.88
C GLU A 31 -8.55 -9.55 -5.16
N ARG A 32 -7.34 -9.49 -5.70
CA ARG A 32 -6.27 -8.69 -5.12
C ARG A 32 -6.57 -7.19 -5.22
N PHE A 33 -7.12 -6.77 -6.36
CA PHE A 33 -7.56 -5.39 -6.54
C PHE A 33 -8.65 -5.03 -5.53
N ASP A 34 -9.69 -5.86 -5.47
CA ASP A 34 -10.81 -5.62 -4.56
C ASP A 34 -10.33 -5.51 -3.12
N ASN A 35 -9.44 -6.39 -2.71
CA ASN A 35 -8.94 -6.40 -1.34
C ASN A 35 -8.11 -5.15 -1.03
N GLU A 36 -7.19 -4.79 -1.92
CA GLU A 36 -6.35 -3.62 -1.68
C GLU A 36 -7.17 -2.34 -1.61
N VAL A 37 -8.13 -2.18 -2.51
CA VAL A 37 -9.02 -1.03 -2.51
C VAL A 37 -9.82 -0.97 -1.20
N LYS A 38 -10.37 -2.09 -0.78
CA LYS A 38 -11.14 -2.18 0.45
C LYS A 38 -10.29 -1.83 1.67
N VAL A 39 -9.09 -2.37 1.74
CA VAL A 39 -8.17 -2.12 2.86
C VAL A 39 -7.75 -0.65 2.91
N LEU A 40 -7.39 -0.07 1.76
CA LEU A 40 -6.99 1.34 1.72
C LEU A 40 -8.15 2.25 2.11
N ARG A 41 -9.37 1.96 1.65
CA ARG A 41 -10.53 2.74 2.06
C ARG A 41 -10.74 2.69 3.56
N HIS A 42 -10.56 1.52 4.15
CA HIS A 42 -10.68 1.33 5.60
C HIS A 42 -9.64 2.18 6.33
N LEU A 43 -8.38 2.09 5.91
CA LEU A 43 -7.29 2.82 6.55
C LEU A 43 -7.43 4.33 6.37
N ASN A 44 -7.82 4.76 5.17
CA ASN A 44 -8.02 6.19 4.90
C ASN A 44 -9.17 6.75 5.75
N ALA A 45 -10.26 5.98 5.89
CA ALA A 45 -11.40 6.40 6.71
C ALA A 45 -11.02 6.55 8.18
N ARG A 46 -10.06 5.78 8.64
CA ARG A 46 -9.58 5.84 10.02
C ARG A 46 -8.45 6.83 10.24
N GLY A 47 -8.07 7.55 9.18
CA GLY A 47 -7.05 8.59 9.28
C GLY A 47 -5.63 8.07 9.46
N CYS A 48 -5.35 6.86 8.98
CA CYS A 48 -4.01 6.30 9.06
C CYS A 48 -3.06 7.14 8.19
N PRO A 49 -2.02 7.78 8.78
CA PRO A 49 -1.20 8.72 8.03
C PRO A 49 -0.04 8.11 7.28
N PHE A 50 0.26 6.84 7.51
CA PHE A 50 1.46 6.22 6.95
C PHE A 50 1.15 5.15 5.89
N VAL A 51 0.06 5.37 5.14
CA VAL A 51 -0.31 4.51 4.02
C VAL A 51 -0.72 5.39 2.84
N PRO A 52 -0.75 4.86 1.61
CA PRO A 52 -1.22 5.66 0.48
C PRO A 52 -2.68 6.05 0.64
N ARG A 53 -3.02 7.24 0.16
CA ARG A 53 -4.42 7.63 0.06
C ARG A 53 -4.95 7.17 -1.27
N LEU A 54 -6.08 6.50 -1.26
CA LEU A 54 -6.72 6.06 -2.50
C LEU A 54 -7.41 7.25 -3.14
N LEU A 55 -7.00 7.58 -4.37
CA LEU A 55 -7.54 8.71 -5.12
C LEU A 55 -8.56 8.27 -6.15
N ASP A 56 -8.38 7.07 -6.73
CA ASP A 56 -9.30 6.55 -7.73
C ASP A 56 -9.17 5.04 -7.81
N ALA A 57 -10.26 4.36 -8.17
CA ALA A 57 -10.28 2.92 -8.35
C ALA A 57 -11.21 2.56 -9.50
N ASP A 58 -10.68 1.85 -10.50
CA ASP A 58 -11.42 1.43 -11.68
C ASP A 58 -11.50 -0.10 -11.71
N ALA A 59 -12.64 -0.64 -11.31
CA ALA A 59 -12.83 -2.07 -11.19
C ALA A 59 -12.87 -2.79 -12.55
N GLU A 60 -13.25 -2.09 -13.59
CA GLU A 60 -13.28 -2.70 -14.92
C GLU A 60 -11.88 -2.92 -15.47
N GLN A 61 -10.99 -1.98 -15.23
CA GLN A 61 -9.62 -2.06 -15.70
C GLN A 61 -8.66 -2.61 -14.63
N LEU A 62 -9.15 -2.87 -13.42
CA LEU A 62 -8.35 -3.33 -12.29
C LEU A 62 -7.17 -2.40 -12.05
N LYS A 63 -7.47 -1.11 -11.98
CA LYS A 63 -6.48 -0.06 -11.86
C LYS A 63 -6.83 0.86 -10.71
N MET A 64 -5.83 1.22 -9.90
CA MET A 64 -6.06 2.20 -8.84
C MET A 64 -5.01 3.29 -8.89
N VAL A 65 -5.35 4.46 -8.37
CA VAL A 65 -4.47 5.61 -8.29
C VAL A 65 -4.38 6.03 -6.83
N THR A 66 -3.17 6.24 -6.34
CA THR A 66 -2.92 6.63 -4.96
C THR A 66 -1.93 7.77 -4.89
N THR A 67 -1.80 8.33 -3.68
CA THR A 67 -0.70 9.24 -3.40
C THR A 67 0.62 8.45 -3.37
N ASN A 68 1.73 9.19 -3.45
CA ASN A 68 3.07 8.60 -3.44
C ASN A 68 3.59 8.58 -1.99
N CYS A 69 3.98 7.42 -1.51
CA CYS A 69 4.52 7.25 -0.17
C CYS A 69 6.05 7.25 -0.11
N GLY A 70 6.68 7.70 -1.18
CA GLY A 70 8.14 7.84 -1.19
C GLY A 70 8.89 6.68 -1.80
N SER A 71 10.16 6.59 -1.46
CA SER A 71 11.08 5.62 -2.06
C SER A 71 11.35 4.45 -1.14
N ARG A 72 11.89 3.38 -1.71
CA ARG A 72 12.25 2.20 -0.93
C ARG A 72 13.26 2.52 0.15
N VAL A 73 13.13 1.83 1.27
CA VAL A 73 14.08 1.90 2.38
C VAL A 73 15.18 0.88 2.13
N GLU A 74 16.44 1.30 2.26
CA GLU A 74 17.56 0.40 2.02
C GLU A 74 17.99 -0.36 3.28
N HIS A 75 17.83 0.26 4.44
CA HIS A 75 18.24 -0.36 5.71
C HIS A 75 17.19 -0.12 6.78
N LEU A 76 16.81 -1.21 7.44
CA LEU A 76 15.85 -1.14 8.52
C LEU A 76 16.03 -2.41 9.35
N ASP A 77 16.28 -2.28 10.67
CA ASP A 77 16.44 -3.48 11.47
C ASP A 77 15.10 -4.18 11.72
N ASP A 78 15.17 -5.45 12.10
CA ASP A 78 13.99 -6.28 12.27
C ASP A 78 13.03 -5.75 13.33
N ALA A 79 13.57 -5.20 14.42
CA ALA A 79 12.73 -4.67 15.49
C ALA A 79 11.91 -3.48 15.00
N ARG A 80 12.54 -2.57 14.26
CA ARG A 80 11.85 -1.40 13.73
C ARG A 80 10.84 -1.80 12.67
N LEU A 81 11.20 -2.78 11.83
CA LEU A 81 10.29 -3.30 10.82
C LEU A 81 9.01 -3.83 11.48
N ARG A 82 9.16 -4.65 12.51
CA ARG A 82 7.99 -5.20 13.21
C ARG A 82 7.16 -4.12 13.89
N GLU A 83 7.81 -3.09 14.45
CA GLU A 83 7.09 -1.98 15.08
C GLU A 83 6.19 -1.25 14.08
N LEU A 84 6.72 -0.99 12.88
CA LEU A 84 5.96 -0.28 11.87
C LEU A 84 4.70 -1.05 11.47
N PHE A 85 4.84 -2.36 11.29
CA PHE A 85 3.68 -3.17 10.92
C PHE A 85 2.72 -3.39 12.09
N ALA A 86 3.24 -3.38 13.32
CA ALA A 86 2.38 -3.48 14.50
C ALA A 86 1.52 -2.23 14.67
N GLU A 87 2.05 -1.05 14.33
CA GLU A 87 1.27 0.19 14.39
C GLU A 87 0.05 0.14 13.48
N LEU A 88 0.15 -0.57 12.37
CA LEU A 88 -0.96 -0.71 11.44
C LEU A 88 -2.17 -1.37 12.08
N GLU A 89 -1.93 -2.29 13.01
CA GLU A 89 -3.03 -3.01 13.67
C GLU A 89 -3.85 -2.10 14.57
N ILE A 90 -3.30 -0.97 15.01
CA ILE A 90 -4.06 0.04 15.76
C ILE A 90 -5.18 0.60 14.88
N TYR A 91 -4.96 0.63 13.57
CA TYR A 91 -5.95 1.10 12.61
C TYR A 91 -6.83 -0.03 12.07
N GLY A 92 -6.70 -1.23 12.64
CA GLY A 92 -7.59 -2.33 12.32
C GLY A 92 -7.19 -3.17 11.12
N VAL A 93 -5.92 -3.17 10.75
CA VAL A 93 -5.45 -3.95 9.59
C VAL A 93 -4.18 -4.71 9.95
N ARG A 94 -4.12 -5.98 9.54
CA ARG A 94 -2.90 -6.77 9.59
C ARG A 94 -2.38 -6.92 8.16
N HIS A 95 -1.13 -6.56 7.93
CA HIS A 95 -0.58 -6.50 6.58
C HIS A 95 -0.43 -7.88 5.93
N GLU A 96 0.00 -8.87 6.68
CA GLU A 96 0.23 -10.24 6.25
C GLU A 96 1.47 -10.46 5.38
N ASP A 97 2.23 -9.41 5.07
CA ASP A 97 3.47 -9.53 4.29
C ASP A 97 4.50 -8.56 4.87
N VAL A 98 5.01 -8.89 6.05
CA VAL A 98 5.92 -8.05 6.81
C VAL A 98 7.32 -8.17 6.23
N GLU A 99 7.57 -7.38 5.19
CA GLU A 99 8.84 -7.39 4.45
C GLU A 99 9.30 -5.96 4.21
N MET A 100 10.62 -5.76 4.18
CA MET A 100 11.18 -4.43 3.98
C MET A 100 10.78 -3.81 2.64
N ARG A 101 10.53 -4.64 1.61
CA ARG A 101 10.09 -4.14 0.31
C ARG A 101 8.74 -3.43 0.36
N ASN A 102 7.98 -3.64 1.43
CA ASN A 102 6.67 -3.00 1.62
C ASN A 102 6.76 -1.77 2.52
N VAL A 103 7.97 -1.30 2.80
CA VAL A 103 8.22 -0.09 3.57
C VAL A 103 8.85 0.95 2.67
N THR A 104 8.34 2.18 2.72
CA THR A 104 8.93 3.30 2.01
C THR A 104 9.22 4.42 2.99
N TYR A 105 10.01 5.40 2.54
CA TYR A 105 10.31 6.59 3.33
C TYR A 105 9.82 7.81 2.55
N ARG A 106 8.95 8.58 3.18
CA ARG A 106 8.36 9.78 2.57
C ARG A 106 9.13 10.99 3.08
N GLN A 107 9.95 11.57 2.20
CA GLN A 107 10.81 12.69 2.58
C GLN A 107 10.02 13.94 2.97
N GLN A 108 8.87 14.10 2.37
CA GLN A 108 8.02 15.27 2.57
C GLN A 108 7.74 15.52 4.06
N ASP A 109 7.52 14.47 4.83
CA ASP A 109 7.25 14.58 6.27
C ASP A 109 8.14 13.69 7.13
N GLY A 110 9.16 13.06 6.53
CA GLY A 110 10.11 12.24 7.28
C GLY A 110 9.49 11.01 7.89
N ARG A 111 8.52 10.40 7.23
CA ARG A 111 7.76 9.30 7.79
C ARG A 111 7.97 8.00 7.01
N PHE A 112 8.16 6.92 7.75
CA PHE A 112 8.09 5.59 7.13
C PHE A 112 6.64 5.27 6.84
N CYS A 113 6.40 4.68 5.65
CA CYS A 113 5.06 4.31 5.20
C CYS A 113 5.03 2.84 4.83
N LEU A 114 3.82 2.29 4.82
CA LEU A 114 3.59 0.90 4.41
C LEU A 114 2.79 0.90 3.12
N ILE A 115 3.13 -0.01 2.22
CA ILE A 115 2.48 -0.12 0.91
C ILE A 115 2.14 -1.57 0.62
N ASP A 116 1.38 -1.78 -0.46
CA ASP A 116 1.08 -3.11 -1.03
C ASP A 116 0.20 -3.96 -0.12
N PHE A 117 -1.08 -3.61 -0.09
CA PHE A 117 -2.06 -4.22 0.81
C PHE A 117 -2.92 -5.30 0.14
N GLU A 118 -2.43 -5.91 -0.95
CA GLU A 118 -3.20 -6.91 -1.70
C GLU A 118 -3.66 -8.08 -0.85
N PHE A 119 -2.86 -8.46 0.14
CA PHE A 119 -3.12 -9.64 0.96
C PHE A 119 -3.44 -9.30 2.42
N ALA A 120 -3.61 -8.02 2.71
CA ALA A 120 -3.88 -7.57 4.08
C ALA A 120 -5.26 -8.02 4.56
N THR A 121 -5.41 -8.08 5.88
CA THR A 121 -6.65 -8.50 6.52
C THR A 121 -7.20 -7.36 7.37
N ILE A 122 -8.47 -7.05 7.20
CA ILE A 122 -9.15 -6.12 8.10
C ILE A 122 -9.55 -6.91 9.34
N LEU A 123 -9.09 -6.44 10.50
CA LEU A 123 -9.30 -7.13 11.76
C LEU A 123 -10.71 -6.89 12.30
N PRO A 124 -11.27 -7.85 13.06
CA PRO A 124 -12.59 -7.66 13.66
C PRO A 124 -12.59 -6.47 14.61
N GLU A 125 -13.69 -5.72 14.60
CA GLU A 125 -13.86 -4.56 15.47
C GLU A 125 -14.29 -4.97 16.87
N GLY A 126 -14.17 -4.01 17.77
CA GLY A 126 -14.73 -4.14 19.10
C GLY A 126 -13.89 -4.97 20.06
N LYS A 127 -12.63 -5.11 19.76
CA LYS A 127 -11.76 -5.94 20.61
C LYS A 127 -10.67 -5.15 21.26
#